data_0710d760df36abd53336fc65e45fcf3d
#
_entry.id   0710d760df36abd53336fc65e45fcf3d
#
_cell.length_a   1.000
_cell.length_b   1.000
_cell.length_c   1.000
_cell.angle_alpha   90.00
_cell.angle_beta   90.00
_cell.angle_gamma   90.00
#
_symmetry.space_group_name_H-M   'P 1'
#
loop_
_entity.id
_entity.type
_entity.pdbx_description
1 polymer ?
#
loop_
_entity_poly.entity_id
_entity_poly.type
_entity_poly.pdbx_seq_one_letter_code
_entity_poly.pdbx_strand_id
1 'polypeptide(L)'
;MFVSSLTRSLLHLTARRTVRSWTETPYDELTDAPTLTRSGVTNTVTGDLEGESWEQYLMMYRSQTSCSFVSLERFIGSLDGHRGSFVMQGTGTYEDGVARGTLTIVPGSGTDELTGLQGSGTFVAAEGRFSTIRLTCELLHTLVDNSPGL
;
A
#
# COMPACT_ATOMS: atom_id res chain seq x y z
N MET A 1 30.54 26.61 2.48
CA MET A 1 29.41 26.66 1.57
C MET A 1 28.75 25.30 1.54
N PHE A 2 27.44 25.26 1.64
CA PHE A 2 26.67 24.04 1.54
C PHE A 2 26.10 23.90 0.13
N VAL A 3 26.26 22.72 -0.46
CA VAL A 3 25.65 22.40 -1.73
C VAL A 3 24.60 21.32 -1.47
N SER A 4 23.39 21.59 -1.89
CA SER A 4 22.33 20.59 -1.79
C SER A 4 21.93 20.13 -3.19
N SER A 5 21.70 18.85 -3.31
CA SER A 5 21.23 18.23 -4.56
C SER A 5 20.13 17.23 -4.26
N LEU A 6 19.24 17.05 -5.22
CA LEU A 6 18.21 16.02 -5.15
C LEU A 6 18.76 14.70 -5.66
N THR A 7 18.54 13.64 -4.90
CA THR A 7 18.96 12.29 -5.24
C THR A 7 17.76 11.38 -5.16
N ARG A 8 17.66 10.44 -6.12
CA ARG A 8 16.69 9.37 -6.09
C ARG A 8 17.36 8.10 -5.62
N SER A 9 16.75 7.46 -4.62
CA SER A 9 17.14 6.13 -4.19
C SER A 9 16.10 5.13 -4.66
N LEU A 10 16.55 4.08 -5.34
CA LEU A 10 15.73 2.95 -5.73
C LEU A 10 15.73 1.95 -4.58
N LEU A 11 14.57 1.61 -4.09
CA LEU A 11 14.39 0.75 -2.93
C LEU A 11 13.55 -0.47 -3.32
N HIS A 12 13.98 -1.64 -2.90
CA HIS A 12 13.21 -2.89 -3.00
C HIS A 12 12.80 -3.29 -1.59
N LEU A 13 11.50 -3.20 -1.31
CA LEU A 13 10.99 -3.33 0.04
C LEU A 13 10.05 -4.50 0.17
N THR A 14 10.10 -5.16 1.33
CA THR A 14 9.17 -6.22 1.70
C THR A 14 8.57 -5.90 3.05
N ALA A 15 7.26 -6.01 3.17
CA ALA A 15 6.55 -5.76 4.41
C ALA A 15 5.42 -6.78 4.59
N ARG A 16 4.99 -6.91 5.83
CA ARG A 16 3.85 -7.74 6.20
C ARG A 16 2.75 -6.83 6.71
N ARG A 17 1.56 -7.04 6.20
CA ARG A 17 0.35 -6.32 6.58
C ARG A 17 -0.56 -7.31 7.31
N THR A 18 -0.83 -7.07 8.60
CA THR A 18 -1.66 -7.93 9.43
C THR A 18 -2.97 -7.22 9.73
N VAL A 19 -4.10 -7.86 9.41
CA VAL A 19 -5.42 -7.28 9.61
C VAL A 19 -5.73 -7.17 11.10
N ARG A 20 -6.15 -5.97 11.53
CA ARG A 20 -6.63 -5.70 12.87
C ARG A 20 -8.16 -5.65 12.93
N SER A 21 -8.79 -5.08 11.92
CA SER A 21 -10.24 -5.01 11.83
C SER A 21 -10.68 -5.10 10.38
N TRP A 22 -11.85 -5.68 10.16
CA TRP A 22 -12.48 -5.82 8.85
C TRP A 22 -13.96 -5.60 8.99
N THR A 23 -14.52 -4.68 8.21
CA THR A 23 -15.96 -4.50 8.06
C THR A 23 -16.31 -4.58 6.58
N GLU A 24 -17.41 -5.22 6.27
CA GLU A 24 -17.84 -5.36 4.87
C GLU A 24 -19.35 -5.22 4.80
N THR A 25 -19.83 -4.40 3.86
CA THR A 25 -21.26 -4.12 3.69
C THR A 25 -21.61 -4.19 2.22
N PRO A 26 -22.61 -5.01 1.82
CA PRO A 26 -23.14 -4.94 0.47
C PRO A 26 -23.79 -3.59 0.22
N TYR A 27 -23.58 -3.04 -0.96
CA TYR A 27 -24.22 -1.79 -1.35
C TYR A 27 -24.99 -1.91 -2.67
N ASP A 28 -24.84 -3.01 -3.39
CA ASP A 28 -25.56 -3.29 -4.62
C ASP A 28 -25.82 -4.80 -4.70
N GLU A 29 -27.08 -5.19 -4.54
CA GLU A 29 -27.50 -6.58 -4.56
C GLU A 29 -28.65 -6.74 -5.57
N LEU A 30 -28.29 -7.15 -6.78
CA LEU A 30 -29.28 -7.45 -7.81
C LEU A 30 -29.49 -8.95 -7.91
N THR A 31 -30.72 -9.34 -8.26
CA THR A 31 -31.01 -10.73 -8.62
C THR A 31 -30.29 -11.07 -9.93
N ASP A 32 -29.63 -12.22 -9.97
CA ASP A 32 -28.93 -12.72 -11.16
C ASP A 32 -27.73 -11.89 -11.62
N ALA A 33 -27.11 -11.14 -10.70
CA ALA A 33 -25.91 -10.37 -10.96
C ALA A 33 -24.93 -10.49 -9.79
N PRO A 34 -23.62 -10.31 -10.02
CA PRO A 34 -22.64 -10.29 -8.93
C PRO A 34 -22.96 -9.22 -7.90
N THR A 35 -22.76 -9.53 -6.64
CA THR A 35 -22.95 -8.59 -5.54
C THR A 35 -21.75 -7.66 -5.42
N LEU A 36 -22.02 -6.37 -5.21
CA LEU A 36 -20.99 -5.38 -4.92
C LEU A 36 -20.98 -5.06 -3.42
N THR A 37 -19.79 -5.07 -2.84
CA THR A 37 -19.61 -4.73 -1.43
C THR A 37 -18.55 -3.65 -1.25
N ARG A 38 -18.57 -3.03 -0.09
CA ARG A 38 -17.54 -2.09 0.37
C ARG A 38 -16.98 -2.59 1.68
N SER A 39 -15.64 -2.60 1.78
CA SER A 39 -14.95 -3.04 2.99
C SER A 39 -14.05 -1.95 3.53
N GLY A 40 -14.01 -1.81 4.85
CA GLY A 40 -13.04 -1.00 5.56
C GLY A 40 -12.13 -1.91 6.38
N VAL A 41 -10.81 -1.73 6.23
CA VAL A 41 -9.81 -2.59 6.87
C VAL A 41 -8.76 -1.73 7.54
N THR A 42 -8.39 -2.10 8.77
CA THR A 42 -7.23 -1.51 9.44
C THR A 42 -6.16 -2.59 9.62
N ASN A 43 -4.91 -2.19 9.43
CA ASN A 43 -3.79 -3.12 9.49
C ASN A 43 -2.66 -2.59 10.35
N THR A 44 -1.89 -3.51 10.92
CA THR A 44 -0.55 -3.26 11.40
C THR A 44 0.42 -3.68 10.30
N VAL A 45 1.42 -2.85 10.02
CA VAL A 45 2.41 -3.11 8.97
C VAL A 45 3.78 -3.21 9.63
N THR A 46 4.53 -4.26 9.28
CA THR A 46 5.87 -4.52 9.82
C THR A 46 6.83 -4.92 8.69
N GLY A 47 8.12 -4.75 8.93
CA GLY A 47 9.17 -5.04 7.96
C GLY A 47 9.85 -3.76 7.50
N ASP A 48 10.09 -3.66 6.20
CA ASP A 48 10.69 -2.44 5.62
C ASP A 48 9.74 -1.25 5.69
N LEU A 49 8.44 -1.50 5.87
CA LEU A 49 7.45 -0.52 6.27
C LEU A 49 7.00 -0.86 7.69
N GLU A 50 6.98 0.13 8.58
CA GLU A 50 6.49 -0.05 9.94
C GLU A 50 5.51 1.05 10.30
N GLY A 51 4.29 0.64 10.70
CA GLY A 51 3.24 1.57 11.07
C GLY A 51 1.88 0.94 10.94
N GLU A 52 0.93 1.74 10.49
CA GLU A 52 -0.46 1.35 10.35
C GLU A 52 -1.00 1.75 9.00
N SER A 53 -2.02 1.02 8.54
CA SER A 53 -2.72 1.39 7.31
C SER A 53 -4.22 1.23 7.43
N TRP A 54 -4.92 1.97 6.60
CA TRP A 54 -6.38 1.96 6.46
C TRP A 54 -6.71 1.77 5.01
N GLU A 55 -7.50 0.71 4.72
CA GLU A 55 -7.89 0.39 3.36
C GLU A 55 -9.39 0.52 3.19
N GLN A 56 -9.79 1.00 2.02
CA GLN A 56 -11.16 0.92 1.54
C GLN A 56 -11.15 0.09 0.28
N TYR A 57 -11.98 -0.96 0.25
CA TYR A 57 -12.14 -1.83 -0.91
C TYR A 57 -13.52 -1.67 -1.51
N LEU A 58 -13.58 -1.75 -2.82
CA LEU A 58 -14.82 -2.01 -3.56
C LEU A 58 -14.65 -3.38 -4.21
N MET A 59 -15.58 -4.29 -3.94
CA MET A 59 -15.46 -5.70 -4.28
C MET A 59 -16.66 -6.15 -5.11
N MET A 60 -16.40 -6.99 -6.11
CA MET A 60 -17.42 -7.63 -6.91
C MET A 60 -17.29 -9.15 -6.76
N TYR A 61 -18.30 -9.79 -6.19
CA TYR A 61 -18.31 -11.24 -5.95
C TYR A 61 -18.99 -11.97 -7.09
N ARG A 62 -18.26 -12.86 -7.75
CA ARG A 62 -18.82 -13.82 -8.70
C ARG A 62 -19.42 -15.02 -7.97
N SER A 63 -18.85 -15.36 -6.82
CA SER A 63 -19.32 -16.41 -5.92
C SER A 63 -18.75 -16.11 -4.52
N GLN A 64 -19.04 -16.96 -3.55
CA GLN A 64 -18.47 -16.81 -2.20
C GLN A 64 -16.94 -16.97 -2.17
N THR A 65 -16.38 -17.62 -3.19
CA THR A 65 -14.93 -17.91 -3.25
C THR A 65 -14.20 -17.19 -4.37
N SER A 66 -14.89 -16.29 -5.09
CA SER A 66 -14.28 -15.56 -6.21
C SER A 66 -14.73 -14.12 -6.22
N CYS A 67 -13.76 -13.22 -6.19
CA CYS A 67 -14.00 -11.79 -6.08
C CYS A 67 -12.94 -11.01 -6.85
N SER A 68 -13.32 -9.88 -7.43
CA SER A 68 -12.41 -8.88 -7.94
C SER A 68 -12.57 -7.60 -7.11
N PHE A 69 -11.49 -6.87 -6.91
CA PHE A 69 -11.56 -5.66 -6.08
C PHE A 69 -10.59 -4.57 -6.52
N VAL A 70 -10.92 -3.34 -6.13
CA VAL A 70 -10.05 -2.18 -6.18
C VAL A 70 -9.96 -1.59 -4.78
N SER A 71 -8.87 -0.89 -4.48
CA SER A 71 -8.68 -0.31 -3.15
C SER A 71 -7.89 0.98 -3.17
N LEU A 72 -8.08 1.76 -2.11
CA LEU A 72 -7.18 2.82 -1.70
C LEU A 72 -6.76 2.53 -0.27
N GLU A 73 -5.46 2.64 -0.02
CA GLU A 73 -4.87 2.35 1.28
C GLU A 73 -3.97 3.49 1.70
N ARG A 74 -4.23 4.08 2.86
CA ARG A 74 -3.31 5.05 3.44
C ARG A 74 -2.41 4.36 4.45
N PHE A 75 -1.11 4.52 4.27
CA PHE A 75 -0.09 4.08 5.21
C PHE A 75 0.46 5.28 5.96
N ILE A 76 0.64 5.14 7.27
CA ILE A 76 1.31 6.12 8.13
C ILE A 76 2.35 5.40 8.96
N GLY A 77 3.58 5.86 8.93
CA GLY A 77 4.68 5.26 9.69
C GLY A 77 6.02 5.57 9.08
N SER A 78 6.88 4.55 9.00
CA SER A 78 8.18 4.68 8.37
C SER A 78 8.35 3.71 7.22
N LEU A 79 9.02 4.15 6.18
CA LEU A 79 9.41 3.36 5.03
C LEU A 79 10.94 3.43 4.95
N ASP A 80 11.60 2.30 5.14
CA ASP A 80 13.07 2.23 5.16
C ASP A 80 13.69 3.30 6.07
N GLY A 81 13.08 3.52 7.24
CA GLY A 81 13.52 4.51 8.22
C GLY A 81 13.08 5.95 7.98
N HIS A 82 12.42 6.24 6.85
CA HIS A 82 11.91 7.58 6.54
C HIS A 82 10.45 7.70 6.99
N ARG A 83 10.14 8.72 7.77
CA ARG A 83 8.81 8.89 8.34
C ARG A 83 7.91 9.73 7.46
N GLY A 84 6.64 9.33 7.42
CA GLY A 84 5.61 10.05 6.70
C GLY A 84 4.40 9.18 6.42
N SER A 85 3.64 9.57 5.42
CA SER A 85 2.46 8.83 4.97
C SER A 85 2.39 8.85 3.45
N PHE A 86 1.65 7.91 2.89
CA PHE A 86 1.34 7.90 1.47
C PHE A 86 0.11 7.03 1.21
N VAL A 87 -0.41 7.10 0.01
CA VAL A 87 -1.58 6.33 -0.42
C VAL A 87 -1.18 5.37 -1.52
N MET A 88 -1.63 4.13 -1.41
CA MET A 88 -1.52 3.12 -2.45
C MET A 88 -2.88 2.84 -3.06
N GLN A 89 -2.89 2.66 -4.37
CA GLN A 89 -4.06 2.19 -5.11
C GLN A 89 -3.82 0.73 -5.48
N GLY A 90 -4.80 -0.11 -5.20
CA GLY A 90 -4.69 -1.54 -5.43
C GLY A 90 -5.76 -2.08 -6.37
N THR A 91 -5.40 -3.13 -7.09
CA THR A 91 -6.35 -3.97 -7.83
C THR A 91 -5.97 -5.41 -7.62
N GLY A 92 -6.97 -6.28 -7.52
CA GLY A 92 -6.67 -7.67 -7.30
C GLY A 92 -7.87 -8.58 -7.37
N THR A 93 -7.60 -9.84 -7.05
CA THR A 93 -8.58 -10.90 -7.01
C THR A 93 -8.44 -11.72 -5.74
N TYR A 94 -9.55 -12.29 -5.32
CA TYR A 94 -9.60 -13.32 -4.31
C TYR A 94 -10.15 -14.56 -4.98
N GLU A 95 -9.38 -15.65 -4.98
CA GLU A 95 -9.76 -16.92 -5.61
C GLU A 95 -9.39 -18.05 -4.67
N ASP A 96 -10.38 -18.80 -4.21
CA ASP A 96 -10.20 -20.02 -3.41
C ASP A 96 -9.22 -19.84 -2.23
N GLY A 97 -9.40 -18.76 -1.46
CA GLY A 97 -8.62 -18.52 -0.27
C GLY A 97 -7.36 -17.68 -0.48
N VAL A 98 -7.03 -17.30 -1.71
CA VAL A 98 -5.85 -16.51 -2.01
C VAL A 98 -6.23 -15.15 -2.58
N ALA A 99 -5.84 -14.09 -1.89
CA ALA A 99 -5.94 -12.72 -2.40
C ALA A 99 -4.59 -12.32 -2.98
N ARG A 100 -4.60 -11.75 -4.17
CA ARG A 100 -3.38 -11.25 -4.82
C ARG A 100 -3.70 -10.06 -5.71
N GLY A 101 -2.72 -9.23 -5.91
CA GLY A 101 -2.90 -8.08 -6.77
C GLY A 101 -1.69 -7.20 -6.87
N THR A 102 -1.91 -6.04 -7.46
CA THR A 102 -0.89 -5.02 -7.68
C THR A 102 -1.20 -3.77 -6.87
N LEU A 103 -0.15 -3.06 -6.51
CA LEU A 103 -0.21 -1.80 -5.78
C LEU A 103 0.55 -0.73 -6.56
N THR A 104 0.03 0.48 -6.55
CA THR A 104 0.71 1.65 -7.10
C THR A 104 0.65 2.76 -6.06
N ILE A 105 1.79 3.36 -5.75
CA ILE A 105 1.82 4.55 -4.90
C ILE A 105 1.25 5.70 -5.70
N VAL A 106 0.20 6.33 -5.16
CA VAL A 106 -0.48 7.43 -5.86
C VAL A 106 0.45 8.64 -5.90
N PRO A 107 0.81 9.16 -7.09
CA PRO A 107 1.67 10.32 -7.20
C PRO A 107 1.13 11.51 -6.42
N GLY A 108 2.00 12.19 -5.68
CA GLY A 108 1.62 13.34 -4.89
C GLY A 108 1.01 13.02 -3.53
N SER A 109 0.93 11.74 -3.15
CA SER A 109 0.34 11.35 -1.87
C SER A 109 1.33 11.32 -0.71
N GLY A 110 2.64 11.35 -0.98
CA GLY A 110 3.66 11.27 0.05
C GLY A 110 3.75 12.54 0.89
N THR A 111 3.95 12.37 2.19
CA THR A 111 4.09 13.49 3.14
C THR A 111 5.40 13.37 3.91
N ASP A 112 5.83 14.48 4.51
CA ASP A 112 7.04 14.56 5.33
C ASP A 112 8.26 14.02 4.57
N GLU A 113 9.01 13.09 5.14
CA GLU A 113 10.18 12.51 4.49
C GLU A 113 9.84 11.63 3.28
N LEU A 114 8.55 11.34 3.08
CA LEU A 114 8.07 10.54 1.95
C LEU A 114 7.49 11.40 0.82
N THR A 115 7.67 12.70 0.88
CA THR A 115 7.29 13.59 -0.20
C THR A 115 8.00 13.19 -1.49
N GLY A 116 7.24 13.05 -2.57
CA GLY A 116 7.78 12.65 -3.87
C GLY A 116 7.97 11.16 -4.06
N LEU A 117 7.58 10.33 -3.08
CA LEU A 117 7.67 8.87 -3.18
C LEU A 117 6.84 8.38 -4.37
N GLN A 118 7.46 7.51 -5.18
CA GLN A 118 6.82 6.86 -6.33
C GLN A 118 7.16 5.39 -6.30
N GLY A 119 6.30 4.56 -6.85
CA GLY A 119 6.59 3.15 -6.93
C GLY A 119 5.37 2.29 -7.13
N SER A 120 5.62 1.00 -7.24
CA SER A 120 4.60 0.00 -7.44
C SER A 120 5.06 -1.34 -6.89
N GLY A 121 4.13 -2.27 -6.82
CA GLY A 121 4.47 -3.59 -6.34
C GLY A 121 3.29 -4.54 -6.39
N THR A 122 3.40 -5.57 -5.57
CA THR A 122 2.42 -6.66 -5.51
C THR A 122 2.11 -7.00 -4.06
N PHE A 123 0.99 -7.67 -3.87
CA PHE A 123 0.67 -8.28 -2.58
C PHE A 123 0.08 -9.66 -2.79
N VAL A 124 0.30 -10.53 -1.82
CA VAL A 124 -0.27 -11.87 -1.76
C VAL A 124 -0.67 -12.16 -0.32
N ALA A 125 -1.90 -12.61 -0.14
CA ALA A 125 -2.41 -13.12 1.13
C ALA A 125 -2.94 -14.53 0.88
N ALA A 126 -2.17 -15.53 1.27
CA ALA A 126 -2.55 -16.93 1.16
C ALA A 126 -2.86 -17.43 2.56
N GLU A 127 -4.08 -17.79 2.82
CA GLU A 127 -4.55 -18.33 4.11
C GLU A 127 -4.00 -17.61 5.34
N GLY A 128 -4.82 -16.89 6.05
CA GLY A 128 -4.44 -16.25 7.29
C GLY A 128 -4.75 -14.77 7.31
N ARG A 129 -4.18 -14.10 8.32
CA ARG A 129 -4.52 -12.72 8.66
C ARG A 129 -3.55 -11.70 8.10
N PHE A 130 -2.57 -12.14 7.31
CA PHE A 130 -1.55 -11.23 6.81
C PHE A 130 -1.35 -11.38 5.32
N SER A 131 -0.91 -10.28 4.72
CA SER A 131 -0.44 -10.26 3.35
C SER A 131 1.02 -9.85 3.30
N THR A 132 1.75 -10.40 2.34
CA THR A 132 3.10 -9.97 2.03
C THR A 132 3.04 -8.93 0.93
N ILE A 133 3.64 -7.78 1.18
CA ILE A 133 3.75 -6.68 0.21
C ILE A 133 5.18 -6.61 -0.26
N ARG A 134 5.37 -6.47 -1.58
CA ARG A 134 6.66 -6.18 -2.20
C ARG A 134 6.53 -4.93 -3.03
N LEU A 135 7.34 -3.93 -2.72
CA LEU A 135 7.33 -2.65 -3.41
C LEU A 135 8.70 -2.36 -4.00
N THR A 136 8.70 -1.79 -5.19
CA THR A 136 9.86 -1.13 -5.76
C THR A 136 9.55 0.35 -5.80
N CYS A 137 10.32 1.13 -5.06
CA CYS A 137 10.03 2.55 -4.83
C CYS A 137 11.22 3.41 -5.22
N GLU A 138 10.92 4.63 -5.62
CA GLU A 138 11.91 5.70 -5.76
C GLU A 138 11.60 6.76 -4.72
N LEU A 139 12.57 7.03 -3.86
CA LEU A 139 12.47 8.07 -2.86
C LEU A 139 13.39 9.21 -3.24
N LEU A 140 12.81 10.40 -3.38
CA LEU A 140 13.52 11.61 -3.69
C LEU A 140 13.92 12.29 -2.37
N HIS A 141 15.22 12.49 -2.17
CA HIS A 141 15.69 13.14 -0.96
C HIS A 141 16.83 14.12 -1.29
N THR A 142 17.04 15.07 -0.39
CA THR A 142 18.08 16.07 -0.55
C THR A 142 19.36 15.58 0.11
N LEU A 143 20.45 15.56 -0.66
CA LEU A 143 21.78 15.42 -0.12
C LEU A 143 22.36 16.81 0.15
N VAL A 144 22.85 16.99 1.34
CA VAL A 144 23.55 18.22 1.71
C VAL A 144 25.03 17.90 1.84
N ASP A 145 25.86 18.55 1.04
CA ASP A 145 27.29 18.43 1.14
C ASP A 145 27.80 19.40 2.19
N ASN A 146 28.25 18.84 3.32
CA ASN A 146 28.80 19.58 4.44
C ASN A 146 30.32 19.64 4.42
N SER A 147 30.95 19.23 3.33
CA SER A 147 32.42 19.30 3.27
C SER A 147 32.87 20.73 3.35
N PRO A 148 34.02 20.99 4.01
CA PRO A 148 34.55 22.33 4.08
C PRO A 148 34.79 22.89 2.68
N GLY A 149 34.30 24.08 2.43
CA GLY A 149 34.56 24.76 1.17
C GLY A 149 36.05 25.06 1.01
N LEU A 150 36.49 24.94 -0.19
CA LEU A 150 37.87 25.30 -0.53
C LEU A 150 37.96 26.76 -1.00
#